data_115dc7a6f3a1fed91577d551597cc209
#
_entry.id   115dc7a6f3a1fed91577d551597cc209
#
_cell.length_a   1.000
_cell.length_b   1.000
_cell.length_c   1.000
_cell.angle_alpha   90.00
_cell.angle_beta   90.00
_cell.angle_gamma   90.00
#
_symmetry.space_group_name_H-M   'P 1'
#
loop_
_entity.id
_entity.type
_entity.pdbx_description
1 polymer ?
#
loop_
_entity_poly.entity_id
_entity_poly.type
_entity_poly.pdbx_seq_one_letter_code
_entity_poly.pdbx_strand_id
1 'polypeptide(L)'
;MSVRGQTRRRGAALEEAILEAAWAELMERGYEGLTMENVARRAETSRPVLHRRWPSRTALATAALTQQFARANIVIPDMGSLRDELRLLLRCMSDRAGSRDLQLFFDMQKDLVSERSSFADIRARIVDGSQFHAVIGRAIERGEIDPARLTPRITSLPLDLARHEMIMTFQPLSDDAIREIVDDIFLPLVRRSVSPSQT
;
A
#
# COMPACT_ATOMS: atom_id res chain seq x y z
N MET A 1 4.43 34.34 34.89
CA MET A 1 4.07 33.74 33.58
C MET A 1 5.00 32.58 33.37
N SER A 2 4.54 31.36 33.59
CA SER A 2 5.36 30.15 33.56
C SER A 2 5.43 29.61 32.12
N VAL A 3 6.58 29.68 31.48
CA VAL A 3 6.86 29.07 30.17
C VAL A 3 6.89 27.55 30.41
N ARG A 4 5.83 26.85 30.01
CA ARG A 4 5.80 25.38 30.01
C ARG A 4 6.91 24.89 29.08
N GLY A 5 7.97 24.36 29.65
CA GLY A 5 9.03 23.67 28.92
C GLY A 5 8.44 22.49 28.17
N GLN A 6 8.37 22.64 26.84
CA GLN A 6 7.95 21.58 25.93
C GLN A 6 8.96 20.43 26.05
N THR A 7 8.55 19.30 26.62
CA THR A 7 9.40 18.13 26.78
C THR A 7 9.82 17.66 25.39
N ARG A 8 11.11 17.76 25.07
CA ARG A 8 11.68 17.37 23.76
C ARG A 8 11.35 15.92 23.47
N ARG A 9 10.55 15.68 22.41
CA ARG A 9 10.22 14.33 21.93
C ARG A 9 11.47 13.52 21.65
N ARG A 10 11.55 12.25 22.07
CA ARG A 10 12.70 11.37 21.87
C ARG A 10 12.25 10.01 21.32
N GLY A 11 13.12 9.34 20.57
CA GLY A 11 12.87 7.98 20.08
C GLY A 11 11.68 7.86 19.12
N ALA A 12 10.80 6.91 19.36
CA ALA A 12 9.67 6.59 18.50
C ALA A 12 8.67 7.76 18.34
N ALA A 13 8.37 8.50 19.41
CA ALA A 13 7.46 9.65 19.34
C ALA A 13 7.99 10.79 18.45
N LEU A 14 9.33 10.99 18.41
CA LEU A 14 9.93 11.96 17.50
C LEU A 14 9.89 11.46 16.05
N GLU A 15 10.14 10.18 15.83
CA GLU A 15 10.04 9.56 14.50
C GLU A 15 8.64 9.69 13.92
N GLU A 16 7.63 9.34 14.71
CA GLU A 16 6.22 9.50 14.37
C GLU A 16 5.89 10.94 14.00
N ALA A 17 6.29 11.92 14.82
CA ALA A 17 6.06 13.33 14.54
C ALA A 17 6.75 13.82 13.25
N ILE A 18 7.94 13.31 12.93
CA ILE A 18 8.62 13.63 11.67
C ILE A 18 7.88 13.04 10.47
N LEU A 19 7.45 11.79 10.55
CA LEU A 19 6.72 11.14 9.45
C LEU A 19 5.33 11.76 9.24
N GLU A 20 4.65 12.18 10.30
CA GLU A 20 3.41 12.96 10.21
C GLU A 20 3.64 14.32 9.54
N ALA A 21 4.70 15.03 9.92
CA ALA A 21 5.07 16.29 9.29
C ALA A 21 5.42 16.11 7.81
N ALA A 22 6.16 15.04 7.47
CA ALA A 22 6.48 14.71 6.09
C ALA A 22 5.22 14.39 5.26
N TRP A 23 4.30 13.60 5.81
CA TRP A 23 3.01 13.33 5.18
C TRP A 23 2.19 14.59 4.93
N ALA A 24 2.11 15.47 5.92
CA ALA A 24 1.41 16.75 5.77
C ALA A 24 2.03 17.64 4.67
N GLU A 25 3.37 17.72 4.57
CA GLU A 25 4.05 18.44 3.49
C GLU A 25 3.76 17.81 2.12
N LEU A 26 3.75 16.47 2.02
CA LEU A 26 3.38 15.75 0.80
C LEU A 26 1.94 16.06 0.37
N MET A 27 1.00 16.08 1.31
CA MET A 27 -0.40 16.37 1.01
C MET A 27 -0.65 17.82 0.65
N GLU A 28 0.04 18.76 1.27
CA GLU A 28 -0.13 20.20 1.01
C GLU A 28 0.59 20.66 -0.26
N ARG A 29 1.80 20.16 -0.50
CA ARG A 29 2.72 20.71 -1.51
C ARG A 29 3.20 19.72 -2.56
N GLY A 30 2.78 18.47 -2.47
CA GLY A 30 3.26 17.40 -3.33
C GLY A 30 4.72 17.02 -3.05
N TYR A 31 5.25 16.09 -3.83
CA TYR A 31 6.63 15.60 -3.68
C TYR A 31 7.69 16.68 -3.96
N GLU A 32 7.46 17.52 -4.95
CA GLU A 32 8.41 18.62 -5.29
C GLU A 32 8.53 19.65 -4.17
N GLY A 33 7.46 19.87 -3.39
CA GLY A 33 7.46 20.79 -2.24
C GLY A 33 8.01 20.19 -0.96
N LEU A 34 8.25 18.87 -0.90
CA LEU A 34 8.82 18.19 0.25
C LEU A 34 10.31 18.52 0.38
N THR A 35 10.68 19.21 1.44
CA THR A 35 12.06 19.50 1.77
C THR A 35 12.39 19.11 3.20
N MET A 36 13.64 18.65 3.44
CA MET A 36 14.10 18.30 4.78
C MET A 36 13.96 19.48 5.76
N GLU A 37 14.06 20.71 5.26
CA GLU A 37 13.93 21.93 6.07
C GLU A 37 12.48 22.16 6.52
N ASN A 38 11.52 22.07 5.58
CA ASN A 38 10.10 22.25 5.89
C ASN A 38 9.61 21.21 6.89
N VAL A 39 10.00 19.94 6.68
CA VAL A 39 9.65 18.84 7.59
C VAL A 39 10.30 19.05 8.98
N ALA A 40 11.57 19.43 9.04
CA ALA A 40 12.26 19.69 10.31
C ALA A 40 11.57 20.81 11.10
N ARG A 41 11.21 21.91 10.42
CA ARG A 41 10.49 23.03 11.02
C ARG A 41 9.12 22.60 11.54
N ARG A 42 8.33 21.85 10.74
CA ARG A 42 6.98 21.38 11.10
C ARG A 42 7.01 20.38 12.27
N ALA A 43 8.01 19.49 12.29
CA ALA A 43 8.21 18.51 13.35
C ALA A 43 8.93 19.07 14.60
N GLU A 44 9.25 20.38 14.63
CA GLU A 44 9.96 21.06 15.72
C GLU A 44 11.30 20.38 16.04
N THR A 45 12.06 20.01 15.02
CA THR A 45 13.36 19.33 15.15
C THR A 45 14.40 19.96 14.20
N SER A 46 15.56 19.34 14.06
CA SER A 46 16.63 19.86 13.20
C SER A 46 16.89 18.96 11.98
N ARG A 47 17.35 19.56 10.86
CA ARG A 47 17.75 18.82 9.66
C ARG A 47 18.74 17.67 9.92
N PRO A 48 19.81 17.84 10.76
CA PRO A 48 20.72 16.74 11.07
C PRO A 48 20.04 15.52 11.72
N VAL A 49 18.96 15.75 12.48
CA VAL A 49 18.18 14.66 13.09
C VAL A 49 17.46 13.85 12.01
N LEU A 50 16.89 14.53 11.01
CA LEU A 50 16.25 13.87 9.88
C LEU A 50 17.27 13.10 9.04
N HIS A 51 18.36 13.75 8.61
CA HIS A 51 19.37 13.14 7.74
C HIS A 51 20.03 11.89 8.33
N ARG A 52 20.13 11.80 9.65
CA ARG A 52 20.66 10.60 10.31
C ARG A 52 19.79 9.38 10.10
N ARG A 53 18.46 9.54 9.91
CA ARG A 53 17.50 8.46 9.75
C ARG A 53 17.06 8.27 8.29
N TRP A 54 16.89 9.37 7.60
CA TRP A 54 16.49 9.40 6.19
C TRP A 54 17.50 10.22 5.40
N PRO A 55 18.42 9.55 4.68
CA PRO A 55 19.52 10.23 3.99
C PRO A 55 19.04 11.12 2.84
N SER A 56 17.85 10.86 2.28
CA SER A 56 17.28 11.59 1.18
C SER A 56 15.82 11.98 1.42
N ARG A 57 15.31 12.91 0.60
CA ARG A 57 13.88 13.27 0.58
C ARG A 57 13.02 12.09 0.16
N THR A 58 13.52 11.25 -0.78
CA THR A 58 12.86 10.03 -1.24
C THR A 58 12.72 9.02 -0.12
N ALA A 59 13.78 8.79 0.65
CA ALA A 59 13.74 7.90 1.81
C ALA A 59 12.72 8.37 2.85
N LEU A 60 12.65 9.69 3.12
CA LEU A 60 11.68 10.27 4.04
C LEU A 60 10.25 10.15 3.52
N ALA A 61 10.01 10.46 2.23
CA ALA A 61 8.70 10.33 1.60
C ALA A 61 8.21 8.88 1.62
N THR A 62 9.09 7.92 1.26
CA THR A 62 8.78 6.49 1.31
C THR A 62 8.40 6.04 2.72
N ALA A 63 9.13 6.49 3.74
CA ALA A 63 8.83 6.15 5.12
C ALA A 63 7.49 6.73 5.59
N ALA A 64 7.18 7.99 5.21
CA ALA A 64 5.90 8.64 5.53
C ALA A 64 4.73 7.92 4.86
N LEU A 65 4.85 7.57 3.57
CA LEU A 65 3.87 6.77 2.84
C LEU A 65 3.66 5.41 3.51
N THR A 66 4.76 4.69 3.81
CA THR A 66 4.69 3.38 4.47
C THR A 66 3.94 3.46 5.81
N GLN A 67 4.24 4.46 6.65
CA GLN A 67 3.55 4.65 7.91
C GLN A 67 2.06 4.94 7.72
N GLN A 68 1.71 5.77 6.76
CA GLN A 68 0.32 6.12 6.48
C GLN A 68 -0.49 4.91 5.99
N PHE A 69 0.09 4.12 5.09
CA PHE A 69 -0.56 2.90 4.62
C PHE A 69 -0.67 1.82 5.71
N ALA A 70 0.31 1.71 6.60
CA ALA A 70 0.25 0.77 7.73
C ALA A 70 -0.81 1.14 8.78
N ARG A 71 -1.06 2.43 9.01
CA ARG A 71 -2.07 2.90 9.97
C ARG A 71 -3.50 2.56 9.56
N ALA A 72 -3.77 2.55 8.27
CA ALA A 72 -5.08 2.19 7.76
C ALA A 72 -5.16 0.67 7.56
N ASN A 73 -5.25 -0.07 8.65
CA ASN A 73 -5.31 -1.53 8.63
C ASN A 73 -6.56 -2.01 7.88
N ILE A 74 -6.36 -2.69 6.73
CA ILE A 74 -7.45 -3.38 6.04
C ILE A 74 -7.65 -4.71 6.78
N VAL A 75 -8.83 -4.92 7.31
CA VAL A 75 -9.23 -6.23 7.87
C VAL A 75 -10.38 -6.76 7.03
N ILE A 76 -10.15 -7.89 6.37
CA ILE A 76 -11.18 -8.57 5.58
C ILE A 76 -11.79 -9.67 6.44
N PRO A 77 -13.06 -9.52 6.86
CA PRO A 77 -13.75 -10.57 7.62
C PRO A 77 -13.92 -11.83 6.78
N ASP A 78 -14.11 -12.97 7.45
CA ASP A 78 -14.54 -14.18 6.77
C ASP A 78 -16.01 -14.00 6.31
N MET A 79 -16.19 -13.93 5.00
CA MET A 79 -17.52 -13.79 4.36
C MET A 79 -18.03 -15.12 3.80
N GLY A 80 -17.30 -16.20 4.01
CA GLY A 80 -17.66 -17.55 3.52
C GLY A 80 -17.49 -17.72 2.00
N SER A 81 -16.90 -16.75 1.31
CA SER A 81 -16.76 -16.74 -0.15
C SER A 81 -15.48 -16.02 -0.58
N LEU A 82 -14.62 -16.72 -1.30
CA LEU A 82 -13.42 -16.11 -1.91
C LEU A 82 -13.78 -14.91 -2.79
N ARG A 83 -14.86 -15.02 -3.55
CA ARG A 83 -15.33 -13.96 -4.43
C ARG A 83 -15.59 -12.67 -3.67
N ASP A 84 -16.36 -12.74 -2.61
CA ASP A 84 -16.79 -11.56 -1.86
C ASP A 84 -15.65 -10.96 -1.05
N GLU A 85 -14.85 -11.82 -0.41
CA GLU A 85 -13.67 -11.38 0.32
C GLU A 85 -12.63 -10.70 -0.58
N LEU A 86 -12.39 -11.25 -1.78
CA LEU A 86 -11.44 -10.67 -2.72
C LEU A 86 -11.95 -9.36 -3.33
N ARG A 87 -13.23 -9.29 -3.66
CA ARG A 87 -13.86 -8.03 -4.12
C ARG A 87 -13.78 -6.93 -3.06
N LEU A 88 -14.08 -7.27 -1.79
CA LEU A 88 -13.95 -6.33 -0.69
C LEU A 88 -12.51 -5.87 -0.50
N LEU A 89 -11.54 -6.80 -0.57
CA LEU A 89 -10.12 -6.47 -0.47
C LEU A 89 -9.69 -5.48 -1.56
N LEU A 90 -10.02 -5.75 -2.82
CA LEU A 90 -9.67 -4.87 -3.94
C LEU A 90 -10.36 -3.51 -3.82
N ARG A 91 -11.63 -3.46 -3.36
CA ARG A 91 -12.33 -2.21 -3.07
C ARG A 91 -11.63 -1.41 -1.98
N CYS A 92 -11.35 -2.02 -0.82
CA CYS A 92 -10.63 -1.36 0.26
C CYS A 92 -9.24 -0.85 -0.16
N MET A 93 -8.53 -1.61 -0.98
CA MET A 93 -7.24 -1.17 -1.55
C MET A 93 -7.41 0.02 -2.47
N SER A 94 -8.41 -0.03 -3.34
CA SER A 94 -8.72 1.02 -4.31
C SER A 94 -9.12 2.33 -3.62
N ASP A 95 -10.02 2.26 -2.65
CA ASP A 95 -10.52 3.43 -1.93
C ASP A 95 -9.41 4.13 -1.10
N ARG A 96 -8.41 3.35 -0.67
CA ARG A 96 -7.24 3.88 0.06
C ARG A 96 -6.21 4.53 -0.84
N ALA A 97 -6.03 4.01 -2.05
CA ALA A 97 -5.13 4.57 -3.03
C ALA A 97 -5.81 5.76 -3.72
N GLY A 98 -5.87 6.89 -3.04
CA GLY A 98 -6.36 8.12 -3.63
C GLY A 98 -5.55 8.50 -4.88
N SER A 99 -6.17 9.19 -5.83
CA SER A 99 -5.48 9.66 -7.06
C SER A 99 -4.21 10.46 -6.74
N ARG A 100 -4.20 11.14 -5.60
CA ARG A 100 -3.05 11.93 -5.14
C ARG A 100 -1.90 11.06 -4.65
N ASP A 101 -2.18 9.94 -3.99
CA ASP A 101 -1.14 9.01 -3.53
C ASP A 101 -0.45 8.35 -4.73
N LEU A 102 -1.23 8.00 -5.76
CA LEU A 102 -0.70 7.48 -7.03
C LEU A 102 0.17 8.52 -7.74
N GLN A 103 -0.26 9.79 -7.77
CA GLN A 103 0.52 10.89 -8.33
C GLN A 103 1.87 11.05 -7.61
N LEU A 104 1.89 10.96 -6.28
CA LEU A 104 3.13 11.04 -5.50
C LEU A 104 4.15 9.97 -5.91
N PHE A 105 3.70 8.73 -6.22
CA PHE A 105 4.60 7.69 -6.70
C PHE A 105 5.26 8.06 -8.02
N PHE A 106 4.53 8.67 -8.96
CA PHE A 106 5.09 9.13 -10.23
C PHE A 106 6.07 10.29 -10.04
N ASP A 107 5.73 11.25 -9.19
CA ASP A 107 6.58 12.39 -8.90
C ASP A 107 7.92 11.94 -8.25
N MET A 108 7.89 10.85 -7.48
CA MET A 108 9.08 10.25 -6.88
C MET A 108 9.94 9.45 -7.85
N GLN A 109 9.42 9.04 -9.01
CA GLN A 109 10.07 8.06 -9.90
C GLN A 109 11.48 8.46 -10.31
N LYS A 110 11.71 9.72 -10.64
CA LYS A 110 13.03 10.22 -11.07
C LYS A 110 14.09 10.04 -9.99
N ASP A 111 13.75 10.39 -8.76
CA ASP A 111 14.67 10.28 -7.61
C ASP A 111 14.88 8.81 -7.23
N LEU A 112 13.84 7.98 -7.28
CA LEU A 112 13.95 6.54 -7.03
C LEU A 112 14.92 5.87 -7.99
N VAL A 113 14.83 6.15 -9.28
CA VAL A 113 15.75 5.62 -10.29
C VAL A 113 17.17 6.08 -10.00
N SER A 114 17.38 7.35 -9.64
CA SER A 114 18.70 7.89 -9.31
C SER A 114 19.31 7.25 -8.05
N GLU A 115 18.49 6.88 -7.09
CA GLU A 115 18.89 6.19 -5.86
C GLU A 115 18.98 4.66 -6.00
N ARG A 116 18.81 4.13 -7.22
CA ARG A 116 18.79 2.68 -7.52
C ARG A 116 17.72 1.92 -6.72
N SER A 117 16.68 2.61 -6.31
CA SER A 117 15.49 2.03 -5.68
C SER A 117 14.42 1.76 -6.73
N SER A 118 13.61 0.74 -6.52
CA SER A 118 12.51 0.40 -7.42
C SER A 118 11.14 0.58 -6.77
N PHE A 119 10.10 0.70 -7.59
CA PHE A 119 8.73 0.62 -7.10
C PHE A 119 8.44 -0.70 -6.37
N ALA A 120 9.12 -1.79 -6.75
CA ALA A 120 8.99 -3.07 -6.09
C ALA A 120 9.47 -3.01 -4.62
N ASP A 121 10.56 -2.28 -4.35
CA ASP A 121 11.10 -2.11 -2.98
C ASP A 121 10.14 -1.29 -2.11
N ILE A 122 9.56 -0.23 -2.67
CA ILE A 122 8.55 0.58 -1.97
C ILE A 122 7.30 -0.27 -1.70
N ARG A 123 6.82 -0.98 -2.72
CA ARG A 123 5.67 -1.87 -2.62
C ARG A 123 5.84 -2.91 -1.52
N ALA A 124 7.01 -3.56 -1.46
CA ALA A 124 7.30 -4.57 -0.43
C ALA A 124 7.21 -4.01 1.00
N ARG A 125 7.41 -2.71 1.17
CA ARG A 125 7.30 -2.02 2.47
C ARG A 125 5.89 -1.52 2.79
N ILE A 126 5.11 -1.14 1.77
CA ILE A 126 3.78 -0.52 1.93
C ILE A 126 2.67 -1.55 1.94
N VAL A 127 2.77 -2.61 1.13
CA VAL A 127 1.70 -3.61 1.00
C VAL A 127 1.97 -4.74 1.97
N ASP A 128 1.29 -4.68 3.11
CA ASP A 128 1.14 -5.88 3.95
C ASP A 128 0.22 -6.86 3.22
N GLY A 129 0.83 -7.88 2.61
CA GLY A 129 0.10 -8.96 1.94
C GLY A 129 -0.64 -9.90 2.88
N SER A 130 -0.60 -9.67 4.20
CA SER A 130 -1.16 -10.57 5.22
C SER A 130 -2.66 -10.81 5.00
N GLN A 131 -3.43 -9.77 4.72
CA GLN A 131 -4.88 -9.90 4.48
C GLN A 131 -5.20 -10.68 3.22
N PHE A 132 -4.44 -10.48 2.14
CA PHE A 132 -4.60 -11.27 0.93
C PHE A 132 -4.27 -12.75 1.18
N HIS A 133 -3.16 -13.03 1.88
CA HIS A 133 -2.82 -14.40 2.25
C HIS A 133 -3.87 -15.05 3.17
N ALA A 134 -4.44 -14.29 4.09
CA ALA A 134 -5.53 -14.77 4.95
C ALA A 134 -6.78 -15.12 4.13
N VAL A 135 -7.17 -14.29 3.16
CA VAL A 135 -8.28 -14.58 2.23
C VAL A 135 -8.02 -15.86 1.43
N ILE A 136 -6.83 -15.99 0.85
CA ILE A 136 -6.45 -17.21 0.11
C ILE A 136 -6.42 -18.44 1.01
N GLY A 137 -5.89 -18.32 2.23
CA GLY A 137 -5.85 -19.43 3.20
C GLY A 137 -7.25 -19.95 3.53
N ARG A 138 -8.18 -19.06 3.90
CA ARG A 138 -9.58 -19.42 4.15
C ARG A 138 -10.24 -20.10 2.95
N ALA A 139 -9.98 -19.58 1.74
CA ALA A 139 -10.54 -20.16 0.51
C ALA A 139 -10.00 -21.57 0.22
N ILE A 140 -8.73 -21.84 0.56
CA ILE A 140 -8.15 -23.20 0.49
C ILE A 140 -8.83 -24.12 1.51
N GLU A 141 -8.98 -23.66 2.75
CA GLU A 141 -9.65 -24.42 3.83
C GLU A 141 -11.11 -24.78 3.48
N ARG A 142 -11.83 -23.85 2.84
CA ARG A 142 -13.20 -24.07 2.33
C ARG A 142 -13.26 -24.94 1.06
N GLY A 143 -12.10 -25.25 0.45
CA GLY A 143 -12.03 -26.04 -0.79
C GLY A 143 -12.42 -25.31 -2.06
N GLU A 144 -12.50 -23.97 -2.02
CA GLU A 144 -12.81 -23.14 -3.19
C GLU A 144 -11.65 -23.04 -4.18
N ILE A 145 -10.42 -23.15 -3.68
CA ILE A 145 -9.18 -23.10 -4.47
C ILE A 145 -8.53 -24.47 -4.53
N ASP A 146 -7.98 -24.81 -5.67
CA ASP A 146 -7.01 -25.88 -5.82
C ASP A 146 -5.59 -25.33 -5.55
N PRO A 147 -4.94 -25.70 -4.41
CA PRO A 147 -3.61 -25.20 -4.08
C PRO A 147 -2.55 -25.50 -5.15
N ALA A 148 -2.71 -26.59 -5.92
CA ALA A 148 -1.78 -26.96 -6.98
C ALA A 148 -1.77 -25.95 -8.16
N ARG A 149 -2.81 -25.12 -8.26
CA ARG A 149 -2.93 -24.07 -9.27
C ARG A 149 -2.34 -22.73 -8.82
N LEU A 150 -2.01 -22.58 -7.55
CA LEU A 150 -1.47 -21.33 -7.00
C LEU A 150 0.05 -21.23 -7.25
N THR A 151 0.42 -20.88 -8.47
CA THR A 151 1.80 -20.43 -8.70
C THR A 151 1.99 -19.01 -8.11
N PRO A 152 3.23 -18.58 -7.81
CA PRO A 152 3.48 -17.22 -7.33
C PRO A 152 2.88 -16.12 -8.24
N ARG A 153 2.87 -16.33 -9.56
CA ARG A 153 2.27 -15.40 -10.53
C ARG A 153 0.75 -15.37 -10.46
N ILE A 154 0.11 -16.52 -10.39
CA ILE A 154 -1.35 -16.60 -10.25
C ILE A 154 -1.78 -15.97 -8.91
N THR A 155 -1.05 -16.25 -7.84
CA THR A 155 -1.35 -15.68 -6.53
C THR A 155 -1.26 -14.15 -6.53
N SER A 156 -0.25 -13.55 -7.17
CA SER A 156 -0.12 -12.08 -7.19
C SER A 156 -1.06 -11.39 -8.19
N LEU A 157 -1.64 -12.13 -9.13
CA LEU A 157 -2.34 -11.58 -10.30
C LEU A 157 -3.45 -10.57 -9.96
N PRO A 158 -4.39 -10.82 -9.01
CA PRO A 158 -5.46 -9.87 -8.72
C PRO A 158 -4.94 -8.52 -8.25
N LEU A 159 -3.92 -8.56 -7.39
CA LEU A 159 -3.30 -7.34 -6.85
C LEU A 159 -2.45 -6.62 -7.90
N ASP A 160 -1.82 -7.36 -8.81
CA ASP A 160 -0.99 -6.79 -9.88
C ASP A 160 -1.88 -6.10 -10.94
N LEU A 161 -3.00 -6.73 -11.34
CA LEU A 161 -3.97 -6.14 -12.26
C LEU A 161 -4.64 -4.89 -11.65
N ALA A 162 -5.08 -4.98 -10.40
CA ALA A 162 -5.68 -3.84 -9.69
C ALA A 162 -4.73 -2.64 -9.64
N ARG A 163 -3.47 -2.87 -9.29
CA ARG A 163 -2.45 -1.80 -9.27
C ARG A 163 -2.17 -1.25 -10.66
N HIS A 164 -2.06 -2.12 -11.67
CA HIS A 164 -1.85 -1.70 -13.04
C HIS A 164 -2.94 -0.73 -13.49
N GLU A 165 -4.20 -1.11 -13.29
CA GLU A 165 -5.34 -0.28 -13.68
C GLU A 165 -5.34 1.08 -12.97
N MET A 166 -5.14 1.10 -11.64
CA MET A 166 -5.07 2.34 -10.87
C MET A 166 -3.90 3.23 -11.31
N ILE A 167 -2.74 2.65 -11.63
CA ILE A 167 -1.57 3.38 -12.09
C ILE A 167 -1.81 3.97 -13.48
N MET A 168 -2.43 3.22 -14.39
CA MET A 168 -2.66 3.68 -15.76
C MET A 168 -3.77 4.73 -15.86
N THR A 169 -4.77 4.66 -14.98
CA THR A 169 -5.92 5.55 -15.02
C THR A 169 -5.84 6.72 -14.04
N PHE A 170 -5.00 6.64 -13.00
CA PHE A 170 -4.98 7.53 -11.83
C PHE A 170 -6.35 7.64 -11.13
N GLN A 171 -7.16 6.61 -11.27
CA GLN A 171 -8.49 6.55 -10.69
C GLN A 171 -8.64 5.31 -9.80
N PRO A 172 -9.55 5.35 -8.82
CA PRO A 172 -9.99 4.15 -8.13
C PRO A 172 -10.56 3.13 -9.12
N LEU A 173 -10.46 1.84 -8.77
CA LEU A 173 -11.06 0.77 -9.58
C LEU A 173 -12.57 0.94 -9.66
N SER A 174 -13.12 0.78 -10.86
CA SER A 174 -14.56 0.64 -11.04
C SER A 174 -15.06 -0.71 -10.50
N ASP A 175 -16.34 -0.80 -10.21
CA ASP A 175 -16.97 -2.09 -9.83
C ASP A 175 -16.83 -3.15 -10.93
N ASP A 176 -16.89 -2.72 -12.19
CA ASP A 176 -16.71 -3.61 -13.34
C ASP A 176 -15.27 -4.14 -13.40
N ALA A 177 -14.26 -3.29 -13.23
CA ALA A 177 -12.86 -3.72 -13.19
C ALA A 177 -12.60 -4.73 -12.06
N ILE A 178 -13.15 -4.48 -10.87
CA ILE A 178 -13.04 -5.43 -9.75
C ILE A 178 -13.73 -6.75 -10.09
N ARG A 179 -14.94 -6.69 -10.69
CA ARG A 179 -15.67 -7.89 -11.12
C ARG A 179 -14.86 -8.69 -12.14
N GLU A 180 -14.34 -8.04 -13.17
CA GLU A 180 -13.54 -8.70 -14.21
C GLU A 180 -12.29 -9.35 -13.66
N ILE A 181 -11.53 -8.64 -12.81
CA ILE A 181 -10.32 -9.18 -12.18
C ILE A 181 -10.65 -10.43 -11.34
N VAL A 182 -11.74 -10.37 -10.57
CA VAL A 182 -12.08 -11.47 -9.65
C VAL A 182 -12.78 -12.60 -10.39
N ASP A 183 -13.87 -12.31 -11.09
CA ASP A 183 -14.78 -13.33 -11.62
C ASP A 183 -14.34 -13.90 -12.96
N ASP A 184 -13.84 -13.05 -13.84
CA ASP A 184 -13.56 -13.44 -15.21
C ASP A 184 -12.08 -13.87 -15.38
N ILE A 185 -11.19 -13.42 -14.48
CA ILE A 185 -9.76 -13.73 -14.58
C ILE A 185 -9.31 -14.66 -13.45
N PHE A 186 -9.40 -14.25 -12.17
CA PHE A 186 -8.75 -14.97 -11.09
C PHE A 186 -9.48 -16.27 -10.71
N LEU A 187 -10.78 -16.22 -10.47
CA LEU A 187 -11.54 -17.40 -10.05
C LEU A 187 -11.47 -18.57 -11.05
N PRO A 188 -11.55 -18.36 -12.38
CA PRO A 188 -11.38 -19.46 -13.34
C PRO A 188 -10.01 -20.13 -13.28
N LEU A 189 -8.96 -19.36 -12.94
CA LEU A 189 -7.59 -19.89 -12.85
C LEU A 189 -7.38 -20.79 -11.63
N VAL A 190 -8.04 -20.48 -10.50
CA VAL A 190 -7.75 -21.11 -9.21
C VAL A 190 -8.79 -22.15 -8.77
N ARG A 191 -10.00 -22.12 -9.33
CA ARG A 191 -11.06 -23.06 -8.97
C ARG A 191 -10.69 -24.50 -9.36
N ARG A 192 -11.12 -25.45 -8.54
CA ARG A 192 -11.07 -26.85 -8.92
C ARG A 192 -11.89 -27.07 -10.19
N SER A 193 -11.28 -27.73 -11.18
CA SER A 193 -12.05 -28.26 -12.30
C SER A 193 -13.03 -29.29 -11.74
N VAL A 194 -14.31 -29.02 -11.82
CA VAL A 194 -15.32 -30.08 -11.64
C VAL A 194 -15.15 -30.97 -12.86
N SER A 195 -14.48 -32.11 -12.69
CA SER A 195 -14.49 -33.14 -13.73
C SER A 195 -15.95 -33.52 -13.96
N PRO A 196 -16.48 -33.43 -15.20
CA PRO A 196 -17.80 -33.98 -15.45
C PRO A 196 -17.76 -35.45 -15.08
N SER A 197 -18.61 -35.85 -14.12
CA SER A 197 -18.82 -37.24 -13.75
C SER A 197 -19.12 -37.99 -15.04
N GLN A 198 -18.24 -38.93 -15.39
CA GLN A 198 -18.53 -39.91 -16.44
C GLN A 198 -19.74 -40.72 -15.98
N THR A 199 -20.87 -40.50 -16.62
CA THR A 199 -22.06 -41.32 -16.54
C THR A 199 -21.92 -42.43 -17.55
#